data_fc33c83b8d97c2070f74a8e0910fde5e
#
_entry.id   fc33c83b8d97c2070f74a8e0910fde5e
#
_cell.length_a   1.000
_cell.length_b   1.000
_cell.length_c   1.000
_cell.angle_alpha   90.00
_cell.angle_beta   90.00
_cell.angle_gamma   90.00
#
_symmetry.space_group_name_H-M   'P 1'
#
loop_
_entity.id
_entity.type
_entity.pdbx_description
1 polymer ?
#
loop_
_entity_poly.entity_id
_entity_poly.type
_entity_poly.pdbx_seq_one_letter_code
_entity_poly.pdbx_strand_id
1 'polypeptide(L)'
;FKENLQVSDLILNKLEYDRYKKIIFWMPTFRQSNSKEISEEYIDNQTGLPIFETYDSLKKFSEYLNKNNVLLVFKLHHLQADLDVFHKKFDNILILRDEDLSSDGVQLYQVVKYADIIISDYSSISIDAMVLDIPLIYTLDDYKKYDESRGLFPHNAIDYMPGYHIYDDGELMGAVSEILEGKDKYSEERNNMRKLYHKFDDGDSSKRVVDLLKIK
;
A
#
# COMPACT_ATOMS: atom_id res chain seq x y z
N PHE A 1 -6.52 -13.49 -1.50
CA PHE A 1 -5.16 -13.76 -1.05
C PHE A 1 -4.84 -15.26 -0.89
N LYS A 2 -5.77 -16.07 -0.38
CA LYS A 2 -5.49 -17.49 -0.01
C LYS A 2 -5.64 -18.49 -1.16
N GLU A 3 -6.29 -18.13 -2.24
CA GLU A 3 -6.36 -19.01 -3.40
C GLU A 3 -5.01 -19.10 -4.12
N ASN A 4 -4.58 -20.34 -4.42
CA ASN A 4 -3.40 -20.63 -5.24
C ASN A 4 -3.63 -20.31 -6.72
N LEU A 5 -4.25 -19.18 -7.02
CA LEU A 5 -4.29 -18.66 -8.38
C LEU A 5 -2.86 -18.28 -8.77
N GLN A 6 -2.32 -18.98 -9.72
CA GLN A 6 -1.03 -18.62 -10.30
C GLN A 6 -1.18 -17.22 -10.91
N VAL A 7 -0.43 -16.28 -10.39
CA VAL A 7 -0.19 -15.02 -11.08
C VAL A 7 0.66 -15.35 -12.27
N SER A 8 0.35 -14.79 -13.42
CA SER A 8 1.08 -15.11 -14.63
C SER A 8 2.54 -14.68 -14.55
N ASP A 9 3.38 -15.30 -15.35
CA ASP A 9 4.79 -14.93 -15.49
C ASP A 9 4.96 -13.46 -15.93
N LEU A 10 3.97 -12.87 -16.61
CA LEU A 10 4.03 -11.46 -17.04
C LEU A 10 4.09 -10.51 -15.84
N ILE A 11 3.22 -10.68 -14.84
CA ILE A 11 3.26 -9.85 -13.62
C ILE A 11 4.52 -10.13 -12.80
N LEU A 12 4.92 -11.40 -12.66
CA LEU A 12 6.14 -11.74 -11.92
C LEU A 12 7.39 -11.16 -12.61
N ASN A 13 7.45 -11.21 -13.95
CA ASN A 13 8.51 -10.56 -14.72
C ASN A 13 8.46 -9.04 -14.59
N LYS A 14 7.27 -8.43 -14.56
CA LYS A 14 7.13 -6.99 -14.34
C LYS A 14 7.57 -6.57 -12.95
N LEU A 15 7.29 -7.37 -11.91
CA LEU A 15 7.78 -7.19 -10.56
C LEU A 15 9.29 -7.45 -10.44
N GLU A 16 9.92 -8.02 -11.48
CA GLU A 16 11.30 -8.52 -11.42
C GLU A 16 11.54 -9.33 -10.13
N TYR A 17 10.57 -10.22 -9.79
CA TYR A 17 10.44 -10.86 -8.49
C TYR A 17 11.73 -11.55 -8.02
N ASP A 18 12.48 -12.16 -8.95
CA ASP A 18 13.74 -12.85 -8.63
C ASP A 18 14.96 -11.91 -8.53
N ARG A 19 14.80 -10.65 -8.93
CA ARG A 19 15.88 -9.65 -8.93
C ARG A 19 16.07 -9.01 -7.57
N TYR A 20 14.98 -8.71 -6.88
CA TYR A 20 15.01 -7.96 -5.63
C TYR A 20 14.91 -8.89 -4.42
N LYS A 21 15.64 -8.54 -3.35
CA LYS A 21 15.61 -9.29 -2.09
C LYS A 21 14.26 -9.16 -1.37
N LYS A 22 13.62 -8.00 -1.51
CA LYS A 22 12.35 -7.67 -0.87
C LYS A 22 11.51 -6.77 -1.78
N ILE A 23 10.20 -6.87 -1.63
CA ILE A 23 9.21 -6.05 -2.36
C ILE A 23 8.34 -5.31 -1.36
N ILE A 24 8.28 -4.00 -1.49
CA ILE A 24 7.38 -3.14 -0.75
C ILE A 24 6.24 -2.73 -1.66
N PHE A 25 4.98 -2.95 -1.23
CA PHE A 25 3.83 -2.35 -1.87
C PHE A 25 3.41 -1.11 -1.10
N TRP A 26 3.27 0.00 -1.82
CA TRP A 26 2.73 1.24 -1.27
C TRP A 26 1.44 1.62 -1.97
N MET A 27 0.35 1.67 -1.18
CA MET A 27 -1.00 1.92 -1.67
C MET A 27 -1.62 3.09 -0.87
N PRO A 28 -1.19 4.33 -1.15
CA PRO A 28 -1.69 5.50 -0.46
C PRO A 28 -3.11 5.83 -0.90
N THR A 29 -3.89 6.46 -0.01
CA THR A 29 -5.11 7.12 -0.41
C THR A 29 -4.81 8.31 -1.31
N PHE A 30 -5.70 8.54 -2.24
CA PHE A 30 -5.57 9.58 -3.24
C PHE A 30 -5.63 10.99 -2.61
N ARG A 31 -4.63 11.83 -2.88
CA ARG A 31 -4.54 13.22 -2.38
C ARG A 31 -4.54 14.26 -3.48
N GLN A 32 -3.92 13.98 -4.62
CA GLN A 32 -3.73 14.94 -5.69
C GLN A 32 -3.90 14.33 -7.08
N SER A 33 -4.36 15.17 -8.01
CA SER A 33 -4.45 14.84 -9.44
C SER A 33 -4.19 16.08 -10.29
N ASN A 34 -4.12 15.88 -11.61
CA ASN A 34 -4.12 16.97 -12.59
C ASN A 34 -5.49 17.68 -12.70
N SER A 35 -6.53 17.18 -12.02
CA SER A 35 -7.86 17.81 -11.98
C SER A 35 -7.90 18.88 -10.89
N LYS A 36 -8.14 20.13 -11.28
CA LYS A 36 -8.20 21.29 -10.36
C LYS A 36 -9.29 21.15 -9.27
N GLU A 37 -10.35 20.39 -9.53
CA GLU A 37 -11.46 20.23 -8.60
C GLU A 37 -11.12 19.33 -7.39
N ILE A 38 -10.04 18.54 -7.49
CA ILE A 38 -9.68 17.54 -6.46
C ILE A 38 -8.42 17.92 -5.70
N SER A 39 -7.67 18.93 -6.18
CA SER A 39 -6.29 19.21 -5.73
C SER A 39 -6.16 20.42 -4.79
N GLU A 40 -7.25 21.14 -4.47
CA GLU A 40 -7.14 22.42 -3.74
C GLU A 40 -6.50 22.30 -2.35
N GLU A 41 -6.62 21.15 -1.69
CA GLU A 41 -6.09 20.93 -0.35
C GLU A 41 -4.57 20.59 -0.33
N TYR A 42 -4.03 20.11 -1.45
CA TYR A 42 -2.66 19.59 -1.57
C TYR A 42 -1.87 20.22 -2.73
N ILE A 43 -2.11 21.49 -3.01
CA ILE A 43 -1.56 22.22 -4.19
C ILE A 43 -0.02 22.17 -4.25
N ASP A 44 0.66 22.24 -3.11
CA ASP A 44 2.11 22.30 -3.02
C ASP A 44 2.80 20.93 -3.07
N ASN A 45 2.04 19.83 -3.00
CA ASN A 45 2.56 18.47 -3.03
C ASN A 45 2.70 17.97 -4.47
N GLN A 46 3.92 17.88 -4.99
CA GLN A 46 4.21 17.51 -6.39
C GLN A 46 3.86 16.05 -6.71
N THR A 47 3.91 15.17 -5.72
CA THR A 47 3.73 13.72 -5.91
C THR A 47 2.33 13.24 -5.52
N GLY A 48 1.63 14.00 -4.68
CA GLY A 48 0.42 13.55 -4.03
C GLY A 48 0.66 12.38 -3.04
N LEU A 49 1.91 12.10 -2.69
CA LEU A 49 2.25 11.08 -1.69
C LEU A 49 2.33 11.72 -0.30
N PRO A 50 1.98 10.96 0.75
CA PRO A 50 2.36 11.34 2.10
C PRO A 50 3.89 11.32 2.25
N ILE A 51 4.45 12.15 3.14
CA ILE A 51 5.89 12.24 3.47
C ILE A 51 6.76 12.74 2.31
N PHE A 52 6.60 12.22 1.09
CA PHE A 52 7.43 12.57 -0.07
C PHE A 52 6.73 13.54 -1.01
N GLU A 53 6.62 14.79 -0.63
CA GLU A 53 5.92 15.82 -1.40
C GLU A 53 6.64 16.24 -2.69
N THR A 54 7.94 15.92 -2.81
CA THR A 54 8.76 16.33 -3.95
C THR A 54 9.42 15.14 -4.64
N TYR A 55 9.80 15.34 -5.92
CA TYR A 55 10.60 14.36 -6.65
C TYR A 55 11.91 14.02 -5.94
N ASP A 56 12.61 15.03 -5.40
CA ASP A 56 13.91 14.82 -4.78
C ASP A 56 13.82 14.01 -3.48
N SER A 57 12.76 14.20 -2.68
CA SER A 57 12.52 13.40 -1.48
C SER A 57 12.21 11.94 -1.83
N LEU A 58 11.35 11.71 -2.82
CA LEU A 58 11.04 10.36 -3.32
C LEU A 58 12.29 9.69 -3.92
N LYS A 59 13.14 10.45 -4.64
CA LYS A 59 14.39 9.95 -5.22
C LYS A 59 15.36 9.49 -4.12
N LYS A 60 15.52 10.24 -3.05
CA LYS A 60 16.37 9.83 -1.91
C LYS A 60 15.89 8.52 -1.30
N PHE A 61 14.59 8.35 -1.15
CA PHE A 61 14.01 7.09 -0.65
C PHE A 61 14.26 5.94 -1.64
N SER A 62 14.07 6.17 -2.94
CA SER A 62 14.42 5.19 -3.98
C SER A 62 15.87 4.75 -3.89
N GLU A 63 16.81 5.70 -3.75
CA GLU A 63 18.24 5.40 -3.61
C GLU A 63 18.55 4.59 -2.35
N TYR A 64 17.87 4.89 -1.24
CA TYR A 64 17.98 4.09 0.00
C TYR A 64 17.49 2.66 -0.21
N LEU A 65 16.33 2.47 -0.83
CA LEU A 65 15.77 1.15 -1.12
C LEU A 65 16.64 0.36 -2.10
N ASN A 66 17.18 1.03 -3.12
CA ASN A 66 18.06 0.40 -4.11
C ASN A 66 19.35 -0.13 -3.48
N LYS A 67 19.95 0.60 -2.54
CA LYS A 67 21.12 0.14 -1.76
C LYS A 67 20.82 -1.12 -0.94
N ASN A 68 19.57 -1.32 -0.55
CA ASN A 68 19.12 -2.49 0.21
C ASN A 68 18.54 -3.60 -0.68
N ASN A 69 18.62 -3.44 -2.00
CA ASN A 69 18.07 -4.37 -2.99
C ASN A 69 16.56 -4.61 -2.83
N VAL A 70 15.81 -3.51 -2.69
CA VAL A 70 14.35 -3.51 -2.46
C VAL A 70 13.63 -2.86 -3.64
N LEU A 71 12.61 -3.54 -4.16
CA LEU A 71 11.66 -2.96 -5.12
C LEU A 71 10.55 -2.25 -4.38
N LEU A 72 10.20 -1.04 -4.82
CA LEU A 72 9.02 -0.32 -4.40
C LEU A 72 7.96 -0.38 -5.50
N VAL A 73 6.82 -0.98 -5.19
CA VAL A 73 5.67 -1.05 -6.09
C VAL A 73 4.59 -0.09 -5.60
N PHE A 74 4.32 0.95 -6.37
CA PHE A 74 3.18 1.80 -6.14
C PHE A 74 1.94 1.26 -6.84
N LYS A 75 0.84 1.16 -6.10
CA LYS A 75 -0.51 1.07 -6.68
C LYS A 75 -1.25 2.36 -6.35
N LEU A 76 -1.12 3.30 -7.27
CA LEU A 76 -1.73 4.63 -7.17
C LEU A 76 -3.12 4.65 -7.81
N HIS A 77 -3.95 5.60 -7.39
CA HIS A 77 -5.15 5.95 -8.14
C HIS A 77 -4.74 6.44 -9.54
N HIS A 78 -5.52 6.09 -10.58
CA HIS A 78 -5.15 6.40 -11.97
C HIS A 78 -4.83 7.88 -12.19
N LEU A 79 -5.61 8.80 -11.59
CA LEU A 79 -5.37 10.25 -11.70
C LEU A 79 -4.05 10.70 -11.07
N GLN A 80 -3.61 10.04 -10.00
CA GLN A 80 -2.31 10.34 -9.35
C GLN A 80 -1.15 9.71 -10.13
N ALA A 81 -1.34 8.52 -10.68
CA ALA A 81 -0.34 7.84 -11.49
C ALA A 81 0.04 8.60 -12.77
N ASP A 82 -0.78 9.55 -13.20
CA ASP A 82 -0.56 10.41 -14.37
C ASP A 82 0.17 11.71 -14.05
N LEU A 83 0.58 11.96 -12.80
CA LEU A 83 1.42 13.10 -12.44
C LEU A 83 2.82 12.95 -13.06
N ASP A 84 3.40 14.06 -13.51
CA ASP A 84 4.70 14.10 -14.21
C ASP A 84 5.83 13.42 -13.44
N VAL A 85 5.79 13.45 -12.11
CA VAL A 85 6.79 12.84 -11.26
C VAL A 85 6.87 11.33 -11.47
N PHE A 86 5.75 10.67 -11.77
CA PHE A 86 5.67 9.21 -11.98
C PHE A 86 5.98 8.80 -13.44
N HIS A 87 6.14 9.74 -14.34
CA HIS A 87 6.70 9.49 -15.69
C HIS A 87 8.22 9.49 -15.70
N LYS A 88 8.86 9.95 -14.62
CA LYS A 88 10.32 9.89 -14.47
C LYS A 88 10.75 8.45 -14.13
N LYS A 89 11.88 8.05 -14.70
CA LYS A 89 12.39 6.68 -14.50
C LYS A 89 13.14 6.57 -13.16
N PHE A 90 12.77 5.56 -12.39
CA PHE A 90 13.50 5.08 -11.23
C PHE A 90 13.94 3.63 -11.50
N ASP A 91 15.08 3.22 -10.95
CA ASP A 91 15.62 1.88 -11.21
C ASP A 91 14.88 0.79 -10.41
N ASN A 92 14.28 1.17 -9.27
CA ASN A 92 13.65 0.26 -8.32
C ASN A 92 12.26 0.73 -7.86
N ILE A 93 11.59 1.55 -8.67
CA ILE A 93 10.18 1.91 -8.45
C ILE A 93 9.36 1.44 -9.65
N LEU A 94 8.33 0.68 -9.38
CA LEU A 94 7.34 0.25 -10.34
C LEU A 94 5.98 0.89 -10.03
N ILE A 95 5.38 1.55 -11.01
CA ILE A 95 3.98 1.99 -10.93
C ILE A 95 3.11 0.90 -11.54
N LEU A 96 2.36 0.19 -10.71
CA LEU A 96 1.46 -0.87 -11.14
C LEU A 96 0.10 -0.24 -11.51
N ARG A 97 -0.22 -0.24 -12.80
CA ARG A 97 -1.45 0.33 -13.34
C ARG A 97 -2.57 -0.71 -13.45
N ASP A 98 -3.80 -0.26 -13.54
CA ASP A 98 -4.97 -1.15 -13.70
C ASP A 98 -4.90 -1.92 -15.03
N GLU A 99 -4.35 -1.29 -16.08
CA GLU A 99 -4.12 -1.91 -17.39
C GLU A 99 -3.15 -3.09 -17.30
N ASP A 100 -2.13 -3.00 -16.45
CA ASP A 100 -1.19 -4.08 -16.22
C ASP A 100 -1.84 -5.31 -15.63
N LEU A 101 -2.76 -5.09 -14.69
CA LEU A 101 -3.52 -6.16 -14.04
C LEU A 101 -4.57 -6.76 -14.99
N SER A 102 -5.33 -5.91 -15.70
CA SER A 102 -6.41 -6.34 -16.57
C SER A 102 -5.90 -7.06 -17.82
N SER A 103 -4.78 -6.61 -18.40
CA SER A 103 -4.17 -7.26 -19.56
C SER A 103 -3.70 -8.67 -19.26
N ASP A 104 -3.40 -8.96 -18.00
CA ASP A 104 -2.94 -10.24 -17.51
C ASP A 104 -4.06 -11.09 -16.88
N GLY A 105 -5.27 -10.53 -16.80
CA GLY A 105 -6.42 -11.20 -16.18
C GLY A 105 -6.26 -11.40 -14.67
N VAL A 106 -5.46 -10.58 -14.01
CA VAL A 106 -5.08 -10.69 -12.59
C VAL A 106 -5.74 -9.57 -11.78
N GLN A 107 -6.13 -9.88 -10.56
CA GLN A 107 -6.62 -8.89 -9.62
C GLN A 107 -5.51 -8.41 -8.67
N LEU A 108 -5.62 -7.17 -8.18
CA LEU A 108 -4.65 -6.56 -7.27
C LEU A 108 -4.31 -7.46 -6.08
N TYR A 109 -5.32 -8.05 -5.43
CA TYR A 109 -5.12 -8.92 -4.26
C TYR A 109 -4.28 -10.17 -4.56
N GLN A 110 -4.27 -10.64 -5.80
CA GLN A 110 -3.43 -11.77 -6.21
C GLN A 110 -1.95 -11.38 -6.30
N VAL A 111 -1.66 -10.10 -6.57
CA VAL A 111 -0.31 -9.56 -6.70
C VAL A 111 0.24 -9.10 -5.35
N VAL A 112 -0.59 -8.50 -4.51
CA VAL A 112 -0.19 -8.00 -3.18
C VAL A 112 0.36 -9.10 -2.27
N LYS A 113 0.00 -10.37 -2.48
CA LYS A 113 0.57 -11.51 -1.73
C LYS A 113 2.10 -11.68 -1.88
N TYR A 114 2.70 -11.05 -2.89
CA TYR A 114 4.14 -11.03 -3.09
C TYR A 114 4.86 -9.89 -2.35
N ALA A 115 4.12 -9.07 -1.61
CA ALA A 115 4.70 -8.04 -0.77
C ALA A 115 5.39 -8.65 0.46
N ASP A 116 6.57 -8.13 0.79
CA ASP A 116 7.24 -8.37 2.07
C ASP A 116 6.87 -7.29 3.10
N ILE A 117 6.49 -6.11 2.64
CA ILE A 117 6.07 -4.97 3.44
C ILE A 117 4.93 -4.26 2.70
N ILE A 118 3.93 -3.81 3.44
CA ILE A 118 2.90 -2.92 2.88
C ILE A 118 3.00 -1.56 3.58
N ILE A 119 3.14 -0.52 2.77
CA ILE A 119 2.96 0.86 3.20
C ILE A 119 1.56 1.31 2.79
N SER A 120 0.82 1.85 3.72
CA SER A 120 -0.53 2.36 3.55
C SER A 120 -0.70 3.64 4.38
N ASP A 121 -1.92 4.13 4.42
CA ASP A 121 -2.35 5.24 5.26
C ASP A 121 -3.77 4.95 5.79
N TYR A 122 -4.74 5.77 5.43
CA TYR A 122 -6.16 5.61 5.80
C TYR A 122 -6.92 4.61 4.90
N SER A 123 -6.22 3.94 3.99
CA SER A 123 -6.80 2.99 3.04
C SER A 123 -7.19 1.68 3.71
N SER A 124 -8.39 1.18 3.40
CA SER A 124 -8.89 -0.11 3.89
C SER A 124 -8.08 -1.32 3.42
N ILE A 125 -7.19 -1.15 2.44
CA ILE A 125 -6.32 -2.24 1.97
C ILE A 125 -5.44 -2.80 3.11
N SER A 126 -5.07 -1.97 4.08
CA SER A 126 -4.30 -2.42 5.25
C SER A 126 -5.08 -3.42 6.10
N ILE A 127 -6.41 -3.27 6.19
CA ILE A 127 -7.29 -4.21 6.90
C ILE A 127 -7.26 -5.56 6.18
N ASP A 128 -7.48 -5.58 4.86
CA ASP A 128 -7.46 -6.79 4.07
C ASP A 128 -6.08 -7.47 4.08
N ALA A 129 -5.01 -6.68 4.08
CA ALA A 129 -3.63 -7.15 4.11
C ALA A 129 -3.25 -7.85 5.43
N MET A 130 -3.94 -7.59 6.54
CA MET A 130 -3.70 -8.31 7.80
C MET A 130 -3.88 -9.82 7.66
N VAL A 131 -4.66 -10.28 6.67
CA VAL A 131 -4.83 -11.72 6.38
C VAL A 131 -3.51 -12.37 5.90
N LEU A 132 -2.62 -11.57 5.32
CA LEU A 132 -1.32 -12.04 4.83
C LEU A 132 -0.24 -12.11 5.93
N ASP A 133 -0.51 -11.49 7.08
CA ASP A 133 0.42 -11.37 8.22
C ASP A 133 1.80 -10.81 7.84
N ILE A 134 1.82 -9.83 6.94
CA ILE A 134 3.03 -9.07 6.58
C ILE A 134 3.10 -7.75 7.34
N PRO A 135 4.32 -7.23 7.63
CA PRO A 135 4.51 -5.96 8.30
C PRO A 135 3.77 -4.81 7.60
N LEU A 136 3.10 -3.98 8.40
CA LEU A 136 2.37 -2.80 7.95
C LEU A 136 3.07 -1.53 8.44
N ILE A 137 3.19 -0.55 7.56
CA ILE A 137 3.66 0.80 7.85
C ILE A 137 2.55 1.77 7.45
N TYR A 138 2.19 2.67 8.35
CA TYR A 138 1.16 3.69 8.13
C TYR A 138 1.80 5.07 8.09
N THR A 139 1.65 5.77 6.96
CA THR A 139 2.09 7.15 6.78
C THR A 139 1.00 8.10 7.24
N LEU A 140 1.24 8.85 8.32
CA LEU A 140 0.25 9.62 9.05
C LEU A 140 0.64 11.11 9.22
N ASP A 141 1.55 11.60 8.38
CA ASP A 141 2.07 12.97 8.41
C ASP A 141 0.98 14.04 8.25
N ASP A 142 -0.09 13.72 7.51
CA ASP A 142 -1.23 14.61 7.30
C ASP A 142 -2.51 14.21 8.05
N TYR A 143 -2.41 13.38 9.10
CA TYR A 143 -3.56 12.80 9.81
C TYR A 143 -4.65 13.81 10.17
N LYS A 144 -4.28 14.93 10.79
CA LYS A 144 -5.24 15.96 11.21
C LYS A 144 -5.95 16.59 10.01
N LYS A 145 -5.19 16.94 8.97
CA LYS A 145 -5.71 17.54 7.73
C LYS A 145 -6.66 16.58 7.01
N TYR A 146 -6.30 15.30 6.98
CA TYR A 146 -7.11 14.26 6.36
C TYR A 146 -8.43 14.04 7.12
N ASP A 147 -8.37 13.97 8.47
CA ASP A 147 -9.57 13.78 9.30
C ASP A 147 -10.52 14.98 9.22
N GLU A 148 -9.98 16.21 9.24
CA GLU A 148 -10.77 17.44 9.12
C GLU A 148 -11.45 17.59 7.75
N SER A 149 -10.79 17.14 6.66
CA SER A 149 -11.30 17.32 5.29
C SER A 149 -12.19 16.19 4.81
N ARG A 150 -11.86 14.94 5.14
CA ARG A 150 -12.53 13.73 4.62
C ARG A 150 -13.23 12.90 5.69
N GLY A 151 -12.83 13.10 6.94
CA GLY A 151 -13.30 12.35 8.09
C GLY A 151 -12.70 10.94 8.18
N LEU A 152 -12.46 10.50 9.41
CA LEU A 152 -12.06 9.14 9.71
C LEU A 152 -13.09 8.48 10.63
N PHE A 153 -13.36 7.22 10.40
CA PHE A 153 -14.24 6.44 11.27
C PHE A 153 -13.55 5.11 11.64
N PRO A 154 -13.51 4.81 12.92
CA PRO A 154 -13.89 5.65 14.08
C PRO A 154 -12.94 6.85 14.25
N HIS A 155 -13.32 7.87 15.02
CA HIS A 155 -12.47 9.06 15.27
C HIS A 155 -11.09 8.75 15.86
N ASN A 156 -10.93 7.61 16.52
CA ASN A 156 -9.66 7.07 17.01
C ASN A 156 -9.09 6.01 16.05
N ALA A 157 -9.17 6.23 14.74
CA ALA A 157 -8.77 5.25 13.72
C ALA A 157 -7.33 4.74 13.91
N ILE A 158 -6.43 5.55 14.46
CA ILE A 158 -5.03 5.16 14.75
C ILE A 158 -4.96 3.93 15.66
N ASP A 159 -5.86 3.78 16.62
CA ASP A 159 -5.89 2.64 17.56
C ASP A 159 -6.19 1.30 16.86
N TYR A 160 -6.65 1.38 15.62
CA TYR A 160 -7.00 0.23 14.77
C TYR A 160 -5.98 -0.03 13.65
N MET A 161 -4.82 0.63 13.69
CA MET A 161 -3.75 0.54 12.69
C MET A 161 -2.53 -0.20 13.26
N PRO A 162 -2.52 -1.54 13.28
CA PRO A 162 -1.48 -2.33 13.91
C PRO A 162 -0.21 -2.36 13.03
N GLY A 163 0.73 -1.48 13.30
CA GLY A 163 1.96 -1.34 12.53
C GLY A 163 2.76 -0.12 12.94
N TYR A 164 3.77 0.18 12.13
CA TYR A 164 4.59 1.38 12.33
C TYR A 164 3.80 2.63 11.94
N HIS A 165 3.67 3.59 12.84
CA HIS A 165 3.08 4.91 12.57
C HIS A 165 4.20 5.90 12.25
N ILE A 166 4.17 6.48 11.07
CA ILE A 166 5.27 7.25 10.49
C ILE A 166 4.79 8.64 10.13
N TYR A 167 5.56 9.63 10.53
CA TYR A 167 5.26 11.05 10.35
C TYR A 167 6.30 11.78 9.51
N ASP A 168 7.48 11.18 9.26
CA ASP A 168 8.53 11.75 8.42
C ASP A 168 9.34 10.66 7.68
N ASP A 169 10.23 11.09 6.78
CA ASP A 169 11.06 10.23 5.95
C ASP A 169 12.11 9.45 6.75
N GLY A 170 12.63 10.01 7.84
CA GLY A 170 13.58 9.35 8.72
C GLY A 170 12.94 8.17 9.46
N GLU A 171 11.74 8.38 10.00
CA GLU A 171 10.96 7.32 10.66
C GLU A 171 10.61 6.20 9.67
N LEU A 172 10.24 6.55 8.42
CA LEU A 172 9.94 5.56 7.40
C LEU A 172 11.16 4.70 7.06
N MET A 173 12.31 5.32 6.83
CA MET A 173 13.55 4.58 6.56
C MET A 173 13.96 3.71 7.75
N GLY A 174 13.77 4.20 8.98
CA GLY A 174 14.01 3.45 10.20
C GLY A 174 13.12 2.20 10.30
N ALA A 175 11.81 2.34 10.08
CA ALA A 175 10.87 1.23 10.11
C ALA A 175 11.20 0.17 9.03
N VAL A 176 11.48 0.62 7.81
CA VAL A 176 11.91 -0.29 6.73
C VAL A 176 13.19 -1.03 7.12
N SER A 177 14.20 -0.33 7.70
CA SER A 177 15.44 -0.97 8.15
C SER A 177 15.18 -2.04 9.20
N GLU A 178 14.38 -1.76 10.23
CA GLU A 178 14.02 -2.73 11.26
C GLU A 178 13.40 -3.99 10.66
N ILE A 179 12.45 -3.83 9.73
CA ILE A 179 11.77 -4.95 9.09
C ILE A 179 12.74 -5.75 8.20
N LEU A 180 13.62 -5.09 7.45
CA LEU A 180 14.63 -5.76 6.62
C LEU A 180 15.62 -6.57 7.45
N GLU A 181 15.86 -6.19 8.71
CA GLU A 181 16.64 -6.94 9.69
C GLU A 181 15.85 -8.11 10.32
N GLY A 182 14.61 -8.34 9.93
CA GLY A 182 13.74 -9.39 10.45
C GLY A 182 13.04 -9.03 11.77
N LYS A 183 12.96 -7.74 12.12
CA LYS A 183 12.31 -7.25 13.33
C LYS A 183 10.92 -6.75 12.98
N ASP A 184 9.89 -7.55 13.28
CA ASP A 184 8.47 -7.17 13.17
C ASP A 184 7.85 -7.08 14.56
N LYS A 185 7.96 -5.92 15.19
CA LYS A 185 7.50 -5.70 16.56
C LYS A 185 5.97 -5.59 16.70
N TYR A 186 5.23 -5.51 15.59
CA TYR A 186 3.77 -5.37 15.59
C TYR A 186 3.03 -6.64 15.15
N SER A 187 3.70 -7.76 15.01
CA SER A 187 3.09 -9.02 14.56
C SER A 187 1.96 -9.48 15.49
N GLU A 188 2.14 -9.43 16.81
CA GLU A 188 1.11 -9.80 17.78
C GLU A 188 -0.09 -8.87 17.72
N GLU A 189 0.14 -7.55 17.68
CA GLU A 189 -0.93 -6.55 17.59
C GLU A 189 -1.72 -6.73 16.29
N ARG A 190 -1.03 -6.93 15.16
CA ARG A 190 -1.64 -7.19 13.86
C ARG A 190 -2.50 -8.47 13.89
N ASN A 191 -2.03 -9.55 14.52
CA ASN A 191 -2.79 -10.77 14.67
C ASN A 191 -4.06 -10.58 15.52
N ASN A 192 -4.00 -9.77 16.56
CA ASN A 192 -5.16 -9.47 17.39
C ASN A 192 -6.17 -8.61 16.61
N MET A 193 -5.70 -7.62 15.90
CA MET A 193 -6.56 -6.77 15.07
C MET A 193 -7.17 -7.55 13.89
N ARG A 194 -6.41 -8.46 13.27
CA ARG A 194 -6.95 -9.37 12.25
C ARG A 194 -8.16 -10.15 12.75
N LYS A 195 -8.12 -10.70 13.96
CA LYS A 195 -9.25 -11.46 14.55
C LYS A 195 -10.48 -10.58 14.77
N LEU A 196 -10.28 -9.29 15.04
CA LEU A 196 -11.36 -8.32 15.19
C LEU A 196 -12.06 -8.02 13.86
N TYR A 197 -11.26 -7.78 12.80
CA TYR A 197 -11.79 -7.40 11.48
C TYR A 197 -12.27 -8.62 10.66
N HIS A 198 -11.57 -9.74 10.75
CA HIS A 198 -11.80 -10.92 9.91
C HIS A 198 -12.36 -12.08 10.75
N LYS A 199 -13.69 -12.05 10.99
CA LYS A 199 -14.38 -13.18 11.63
C LYS A 199 -14.25 -14.46 10.80
N PHE A 200 -14.22 -14.33 9.49
CA PHE A 200 -14.04 -15.41 8.52
C PHE A 200 -12.91 -15.07 7.56
N ASP A 201 -11.99 -15.99 7.36
CA ASP A 201 -10.83 -15.83 6.46
C ASP A 201 -10.67 -17.05 5.52
N ASP A 202 -11.78 -17.75 5.26
CA ASP A 202 -11.84 -18.98 4.47
C ASP A 202 -12.16 -18.80 2.99
N GLY A 203 -12.38 -17.53 2.54
CA GLY A 203 -12.73 -17.23 1.14
C GLY A 203 -14.21 -17.36 0.79
N ASP A 204 -15.05 -17.85 1.69
CA ASP A 204 -16.48 -18.12 1.43
C ASP A 204 -17.43 -16.94 1.70
N SER A 205 -16.93 -15.72 1.85
CA SER A 205 -17.75 -14.53 2.17
C SER A 205 -18.86 -14.29 1.13
N SER A 206 -18.55 -14.38 -0.16
CA SER A 206 -19.53 -14.20 -1.23
C SER A 206 -20.62 -15.26 -1.18
N LYS A 207 -20.27 -16.52 -0.90
CA LYS A 207 -21.22 -17.62 -0.73
C LYS A 207 -22.17 -17.34 0.44
N ARG A 208 -21.65 -16.88 1.59
CA ARG A 208 -22.47 -16.50 2.75
C ARG A 208 -23.47 -15.42 2.41
N VAL A 209 -23.08 -14.41 1.61
CA VAL A 209 -23.99 -13.35 1.18
C VAL A 209 -25.09 -13.90 0.27
N VAL A 210 -24.73 -14.74 -0.70
CA VAL A 210 -25.70 -15.38 -1.61
C VAL A 210 -26.69 -16.24 -0.83
N ASP A 211 -26.19 -17.06 0.10
CA ASP A 211 -27.04 -17.93 0.95
C ASP A 211 -27.95 -17.09 1.85
N LEU A 212 -27.45 -16.01 2.46
CA LEU A 212 -28.24 -15.11 3.30
C LEU A 212 -29.37 -14.41 2.51
N LEU A 213 -29.05 -13.96 1.30
CA LEU A 213 -30.01 -13.28 0.42
C LEU A 213 -30.95 -14.25 -0.30
N LYS A 214 -30.75 -15.56 -0.16
CA LYS A 214 -31.54 -16.62 -0.85
C LYS A 214 -31.59 -16.43 -2.37
N ILE A 215 -30.52 -15.91 -2.95
CA ILE A 215 -30.36 -15.75 -4.40
C ILE A 215 -30.13 -17.16 -4.97
N LYS A 216 -30.99 -17.53 -5.97
CA LYS A 216 -30.88 -18.79 -6.69
C LYS A 216 -30.07 -18.62 -7.96
#